data_aa51c915d9e084b20df896926bac3239
#
_entry.id   aa51c915d9e084b20df896926bac3239
#
_cell.length_a   1.000
_cell.length_b   1.000
_cell.length_c   1.000
_cell.angle_alpha   90.00
_cell.angle_beta   90.00
_cell.angle_gamma   90.00
#
_symmetry.space_group_name_H-M   'P 1'
#
loop_
_entity.id
_entity.type
_entity.pdbx_description
1 polymer ?
#
loop_
_entity_poly.entity_id
_entity_poly.type
_entity_poly.pdbx_seq_one_letter_code
_entity_poly.pdbx_strand_id
1 'polypeptide(L)'
;MTQNLSYEIAQMSDIDGVLALQELYLVANLTETEKAAGFVTTPFTISQLNDVIEKQELFIAKDRGEIIGYIFAGGWDFFKQWPIFEYMSSLLPELHFLDHTFTLTNSFQYGPISIHQEYRGKGLIFPLFEFMRVHMSQKFPLALTFINKINIPSTKAHTQKLNWSIISEFQFNNNDYYILAYDMNQALS
;
A
#
# COMPACT_ATOMS: atom_id res chain seq x y z
N MET A 1 -24.43 3.41 -15.21
CA MET A 1 -23.36 4.08 -15.98
C MET A 1 -22.19 3.10 -16.05
N THR A 2 -21.71 2.77 -17.24
CA THR A 2 -20.54 1.90 -17.41
C THR A 2 -19.31 2.62 -16.88
N GLN A 3 -18.66 2.05 -15.86
CA GLN A 3 -17.39 2.54 -15.35
C GLN A 3 -16.32 2.32 -16.42
N ASN A 4 -15.53 3.35 -16.73
CA ASN A 4 -14.39 3.24 -17.63
C ASN A 4 -13.11 3.16 -16.80
N LEU A 5 -12.94 2.01 -16.12
CA LEU A 5 -11.82 1.78 -15.22
C LEU A 5 -10.55 1.42 -16.00
N SER A 6 -9.44 2.04 -15.67
CA SER A 6 -8.10 1.63 -16.06
C SER A 6 -7.19 1.47 -14.85
N TYR A 7 -6.16 0.61 -15.02
CA TYR A 7 -5.12 0.35 -14.03
C TYR A 7 -3.78 0.59 -14.71
N GLU A 8 -2.98 1.47 -14.14
CA GLU A 8 -1.78 1.99 -14.80
C GLU A 8 -0.63 2.15 -13.80
N ILE A 9 0.61 2.15 -14.31
CA ILE A 9 1.74 2.69 -13.56
C ILE A 9 1.64 4.21 -13.68
N ALA A 10 1.71 4.91 -12.56
CA ALA A 10 1.58 6.35 -12.51
C ALA A 10 2.64 7.06 -13.37
N GLN A 11 2.25 8.17 -13.97
CA GLN A 11 3.11 9.07 -14.73
C GLN A 11 3.23 10.42 -13.97
N MET A 12 4.20 11.25 -14.36
CA MET A 12 4.38 12.58 -13.74
C MET A 12 3.10 13.45 -13.82
N SER A 13 2.31 13.28 -14.87
CA SER A 13 1.01 13.97 -15.03
C SER A 13 -0.06 13.56 -14.03
N ASP A 14 0.15 12.46 -13.29
CA ASP A 14 -0.82 11.92 -12.32
C ASP A 14 -0.59 12.45 -10.90
N ILE A 15 0.51 13.15 -10.66
CA ILE A 15 0.93 13.61 -9.33
C ILE A 15 -0.17 14.41 -8.62
N ASP A 16 -0.75 15.38 -9.30
CA ASP A 16 -1.80 16.24 -8.69
C ASP A 16 -3.02 15.41 -8.26
N GLY A 17 -3.42 14.44 -9.07
CA GLY A 17 -4.52 13.54 -8.73
C GLY A 17 -4.21 12.60 -7.57
N VAL A 18 -2.97 12.08 -7.48
CA VAL A 18 -2.52 11.26 -6.35
C VAL A 18 -2.50 12.07 -5.06
N LEU A 19 -1.97 13.32 -5.10
CA LEU A 19 -1.95 14.21 -3.95
C LEU A 19 -3.37 14.59 -3.50
N ALA A 20 -4.26 14.91 -4.45
CA ALA A 20 -5.65 15.22 -4.13
C ALA A 20 -6.34 14.05 -3.41
N LEU A 21 -6.13 12.81 -3.89
CA LEU A 21 -6.68 11.62 -3.24
C LEU A 21 -6.03 11.36 -1.87
N GLN A 22 -4.73 11.62 -1.72
CA GLN A 22 -4.02 11.51 -0.45
C GLN A 22 -4.63 12.43 0.62
N GLU A 23 -4.83 13.71 0.29
CA GLU A 23 -5.37 14.71 1.21
C GLU A 23 -6.74 14.33 1.77
N LEU A 24 -7.58 13.67 0.99
CA LEU A 24 -8.90 13.22 1.43
C LEU A 24 -8.86 12.20 2.57
N TYR A 25 -7.76 11.42 2.68
CA TYR A 25 -7.70 10.28 3.61
C TYR A 25 -6.46 10.30 4.52
N LEU A 26 -5.70 11.39 4.51
CA LEU A 26 -4.59 11.56 5.44
C LEU A 26 -5.14 11.70 6.87
N VAL A 27 -4.63 10.87 7.78
CA VAL A 27 -5.13 10.78 9.17
C VAL A 27 -5.19 12.13 9.89
N ALA A 28 -4.25 13.04 9.56
CA ALA A 28 -4.21 14.38 10.14
C ALA A 28 -5.40 15.27 9.73
N ASN A 29 -6.05 14.97 8.60
CA ASN A 29 -7.16 15.74 8.04
C ASN A 29 -8.53 15.16 8.42
N LEU A 30 -8.58 14.01 9.11
CA LEU A 30 -9.82 13.28 9.39
C LEU A 30 -10.29 13.47 10.83
N THR A 31 -11.61 13.58 11.01
CA THR A 31 -12.27 13.45 12.31
C THR A 31 -12.23 12.01 12.81
N GLU A 32 -12.44 11.79 14.11
CA GLU A 32 -12.47 10.44 14.68
C GLU A 32 -13.51 9.53 14.01
N THR A 33 -14.65 10.09 13.59
CA THR A 33 -15.69 9.34 12.89
C THR A 33 -15.24 8.92 11.49
N GLU A 34 -14.53 9.78 10.76
CA GLU A 34 -14.02 9.49 9.42
C GLU A 34 -12.89 8.47 9.43
N LYS A 35 -12.04 8.47 10.48
CA LYS A 35 -10.99 7.46 10.68
C LYS A 35 -11.54 6.04 10.74
N ALA A 36 -12.77 5.87 11.20
CA ALA A 36 -13.42 4.55 11.24
C ALA A 36 -13.62 3.93 9.85
N ALA A 37 -13.60 4.73 8.78
CA ALA A 37 -13.69 4.26 7.39
C ALA A 37 -12.33 3.89 6.77
N GLY A 38 -11.23 4.04 7.53
CA GLY A 38 -9.86 3.81 7.08
C GLY A 38 -9.12 5.10 6.71
N PHE A 39 -7.82 5.09 6.89
CA PHE A 39 -6.94 6.26 6.72
C PHE A 39 -5.56 5.86 6.24
N VAL A 40 -4.80 6.83 5.74
CA VAL A 40 -3.36 6.74 5.47
C VAL A 40 -2.59 7.64 6.45
N THR A 41 -1.42 7.19 6.87
CA THR A 41 -0.61 7.90 7.88
C THR A 41 0.60 8.62 7.32
N THR A 42 1.06 8.21 6.14
CA THR A 42 2.30 8.71 5.53
C THR A 42 1.98 9.66 4.39
N PRO A 43 2.21 10.97 4.55
CA PRO A 43 2.09 11.93 3.45
C PRO A 43 3.30 11.83 2.54
N PHE A 44 3.08 11.99 1.23
CA PHE A 44 4.13 12.10 0.22
C PHE A 44 4.13 13.50 -0.39
N THR A 45 5.33 14.01 -0.66
CA THR A 45 5.55 15.26 -1.36
C THR A 45 5.68 15.02 -2.88
N ILE A 46 5.61 16.08 -3.68
CA ILE A 46 5.84 16.02 -5.14
C ILE A 46 7.19 15.37 -5.46
N SER A 47 8.26 15.73 -4.74
CA SER A 47 9.59 15.15 -4.97
C SER A 47 9.62 13.65 -4.71
N GLN A 48 8.98 13.20 -3.64
CA GLN A 48 8.88 11.77 -3.31
C GLN A 48 8.03 10.99 -4.32
N LEU A 49 6.97 11.63 -4.86
CA LEU A 49 6.17 11.04 -5.94
C LEU A 49 6.99 10.91 -7.24
N ASN A 50 7.79 11.91 -7.58
CA ASN A 50 8.71 11.81 -8.72
C ASN A 50 9.64 10.61 -8.58
N ASP A 51 10.29 10.45 -7.41
CA ASP A 51 11.22 9.35 -7.16
C ASP A 51 10.58 7.96 -7.32
N VAL A 52 9.36 7.78 -6.81
CA VAL A 52 8.66 6.49 -6.89
C VAL A 52 8.08 6.21 -8.27
N ILE A 53 7.67 7.26 -9.00
CA ILE A 53 7.19 7.15 -10.39
C ILE A 53 8.33 6.77 -11.33
N GLU A 54 9.50 7.38 -11.20
CA GLU A 54 10.69 7.03 -11.99
C GLU A 54 11.08 5.55 -11.83
N LYS A 55 10.87 4.98 -10.63
CA LYS A 55 11.11 3.56 -10.34
C LYS A 55 9.96 2.64 -10.79
N GLN A 56 8.85 3.19 -11.27
CA GLN A 56 7.63 2.44 -11.60
C GLN A 56 7.05 1.68 -10.40
N GLU A 57 7.01 2.33 -9.25
CA GLU A 57 6.62 1.77 -7.96
C GLU A 57 5.34 2.42 -7.39
N LEU A 58 4.61 3.16 -8.22
CA LEU A 58 3.29 3.73 -7.92
C LEU A 58 2.26 3.25 -8.94
N PHE A 59 1.24 2.58 -8.45
CA PHE A 59 0.16 1.98 -9.24
C PHE A 59 -1.14 2.70 -8.97
N ILE A 60 -1.88 3.05 -10.02
CA ILE A 60 -3.10 3.85 -9.92
C ILE A 60 -4.28 3.19 -10.62
N ALA A 61 -5.47 3.48 -10.11
CA ALA A 61 -6.74 3.20 -10.79
C ALA A 61 -7.40 4.52 -11.16
N LYS A 62 -7.93 4.57 -12.38
CA LYS A 62 -8.67 5.73 -12.91
C LYS A 62 -10.09 5.33 -13.31
N ASP A 63 -11.05 6.25 -13.14
CA ASP A 63 -12.35 6.23 -13.81
C ASP A 63 -12.49 7.50 -14.63
N ARG A 64 -12.62 7.36 -15.95
CA ARG A 64 -12.73 8.50 -16.90
C ARG A 64 -11.59 9.51 -16.79
N GLY A 65 -10.38 9.02 -16.49
CA GLY A 65 -9.19 9.84 -16.32
C GLY A 65 -8.94 10.39 -14.90
N GLU A 66 -9.93 10.32 -14.01
CA GLU A 66 -9.78 10.75 -12.62
C GLU A 66 -9.18 9.64 -11.76
N ILE A 67 -8.20 9.98 -10.91
CA ILE A 67 -7.57 9.02 -10.01
C ILE A 67 -8.53 8.69 -8.85
N ILE A 68 -8.88 7.42 -8.75
CA ILE A 68 -9.82 6.88 -7.75
C ILE A 68 -9.18 5.90 -6.78
N GLY A 69 -7.94 5.53 -7.01
CA GLY A 69 -7.15 4.68 -6.11
C GLY A 69 -5.69 4.68 -6.47
N TYR A 70 -4.84 4.41 -5.47
CA TYR A 70 -3.41 4.19 -5.66
C TYR A 70 -2.86 3.15 -4.70
N ILE A 71 -1.74 2.52 -5.09
CA ILE A 71 -0.89 1.65 -4.27
C ILE A 71 0.56 2.07 -4.47
N PHE A 72 1.26 2.39 -3.39
CA PHE A 72 2.71 2.44 -3.37
C PHE A 72 3.26 1.03 -3.18
N ALA A 73 4.32 0.69 -3.90
CA ALA A 73 4.98 -0.61 -3.82
C ALA A 73 6.46 -0.43 -4.11
N GLY A 74 7.23 -0.05 -3.11
CA GLY A 74 8.60 0.39 -3.31
C GLY A 74 9.63 -0.34 -2.47
N GLY A 75 10.88 -0.34 -2.94
CA GLY A 75 12.02 -0.85 -2.21
C GLY A 75 12.24 -0.13 -0.88
N TRP A 76 12.80 -0.85 0.09
CA TRP A 76 13.03 -0.34 1.44
C TRP A 76 13.87 0.94 1.49
N ASP A 77 14.78 1.14 0.53
CA ASP A 77 15.62 2.33 0.48
C ASP A 77 14.82 3.63 0.29
N PHE A 78 13.72 3.57 -0.47
CA PHE A 78 12.82 4.72 -0.62
C PHE A 78 12.16 5.09 0.71
N PHE A 79 11.71 4.08 1.46
CA PHE A 79 10.95 4.27 2.69
C PHE A 79 11.80 4.63 3.92
N LYS A 80 13.12 4.46 3.90
CA LYS A 80 14.03 4.78 5.02
C LYS A 80 13.94 6.22 5.53
N GLN A 81 13.44 7.15 4.72
CA GLN A 81 13.27 8.54 5.13
C GLN A 81 12.22 8.76 6.23
N TRP A 82 11.38 7.76 6.53
CA TRP A 82 10.44 7.79 7.64
C TRP A 82 10.83 6.81 8.72
N PRO A 83 10.91 7.23 10.00
CA PRO A 83 11.42 6.39 11.11
C PRO A 83 10.68 5.07 11.29
N ILE A 84 9.37 5.02 11.02
CA ILE A 84 8.58 3.78 11.17
C ILE A 84 9.00 2.71 10.14
N PHE A 85 9.33 3.12 8.91
CA PHE A 85 9.78 2.18 7.88
C PHE A 85 11.25 1.76 8.09
N GLU A 86 12.09 2.65 8.64
CA GLU A 86 13.43 2.28 9.07
C GLU A 86 13.36 1.23 10.18
N TYR A 87 12.52 1.46 11.20
CA TYR A 87 12.29 0.48 12.26
C TYR A 87 11.77 -0.85 11.69
N MET A 88 10.75 -0.80 10.80
CA MET A 88 10.19 -1.99 10.16
C MET A 88 11.26 -2.76 9.38
N SER A 89 12.13 -2.07 8.64
CA SER A 89 13.21 -2.72 7.88
C SER A 89 14.26 -3.40 8.77
N SER A 90 14.46 -2.90 9.99
CA SER A 90 15.36 -3.53 10.98
C SER A 90 14.84 -4.87 11.51
N LEU A 91 13.53 -5.10 11.45
CA LEU A 91 12.90 -6.35 11.87
C LEU A 91 12.99 -7.46 10.80
N LEU A 92 13.27 -7.13 9.55
CA LEU A 92 13.25 -8.10 8.43
C LEU A 92 14.00 -9.41 8.71
N PRO A 93 15.21 -9.41 9.31
CA PRO A 93 15.96 -10.65 9.56
C PRO A 93 15.26 -11.59 10.55
N GLU A 94 14.34 -11.09 11.36
CA GLU A 94 13.59 -11.87 12.35
C GLU A 94 12.24 -12.36 11.81
N LEU A 95 11.82 -11.85 10.65
CA LEU A 95 10.55 -12.19 10.04
C LEU A 95 10.68 -13.37 9.08
N HIS A 96 9.73 -14.31 9.21
CA HIS A 96 9.66 -15.49 8.36
C HIS A 96 8.26 -15.63 7.76
N PHE A 97 8.22 -16.02 6.50
CA PHE A 97 6.97 -16.33 5.81
C PHE A 97 7.20 -17.41 4.76
N LEU A 98 6.42 -18.50 4.81
CA LEU A 98 6.70 -19.72 4.06
C LEU A 98 8.15 -20.19 4.37
N ASP A 99 8.92 -20.55 3.36
CA ASP A 99 10.33 -21.00 3.53
C ASP A 99 11.34 -19.84 3.41
N HIS A 100 10.90 -18.59 3.58
CA HIS A 100 11.73 -17.40 3.40
C HIS A 100 11.95 -16.62 4.69
N THR A 101 13.18 -16.16 4.90
CA THR A 101 13.49 -15.03 5.79
C THR A 101 13.48 -13.76 4.96
N PHE A 102 12.90 -12.69 5.49
CA PHE A 102 12.84 -11.40 4.79
C PHE A 102 14.19 -10.71 4.73
N THR A 103 14.46 -10.07 3.60
CA THR A 103 15.64 -9.25 3.36
C THR A 103 15.27 -7.99 2.59
N LEU A 104 16.16 -7.00 2.55
CA LEU A 104 15.99 -5.79 1.74
C LEU A 104 15.92 -6.07 0.22
N THR A 105 16.38 -7.23 -0.22
CA THR A 105 16.49 -7.57 -1.65
C THR A 105 15.44 -8.58 -2.12
N ASN A 106 14.84 -9.37 -1.21
CA ASN A 106 13.80 -10.33 -1.58
C ASN A 106 12.39 -9.83 -1.28
N SER A 107 12.26 -8.63 -0.72
CA SER A 107 10.97 -8.05 -0.36
C SER A 107 10.91 -6.55 -0.59
N PHE A 108 9.71 -6.04 -0.67
CA PHE A 108 9.42 -4.61 -0.78
C PHE A 108 8.31 -4.20 0.19
N GLN A 109 8.24 -2.90 0.49
CA GLN A 109 7.16 -2.30 1.27
C GLN A 109 5.94 -2.06 0.36
N TYR A 110 4.83 -2.68 0.71
CA TYR A 110 3.52 -2.44 0.11
C TYR A 110 2.74 -1.41 0.93
N GLY A 111 2.18 -0.44 0.24
CA GLY A 111 1.43 0.66 0.86
C GLY A 111 2.28 1.92 1.07
N PRO A 112 1.61 3.04 1.39
CA PRO A 112 0.18 3.13 1.65
C PRO A 112 -0.69 2.85 0.41
N ILE A 113 -1.92 2.47 0.70
CA ILE A 113 -2.99 2.30 -0.30
C ILE A 113 -4.14 3.23 0.04
N SER A 114 -4.71 3.86 -0.96
CA SER A 114 -5.93 4.63 -0.82
C SER A 114 -6.90 4.33 -1.95
N ILE A 115 -8.20 4.26 -1.62
CA ILE A 115 -9.29 4.13 -2.57
C ILE A 115 -10.34 5.18 -2.22
N HIS A 116 -10.76 5.94 -3.22
CA HIS A 116 -11.82 6.93 -3.06
C HIS A 116 -13.09 6.28 -2.51
N GLN A 117 -13.73 6.93 -1.53
CA GLN A 117 -14.84 6.35 -0.75
C GLN A 117 -15.98 5.80 -1.62
N GLU A 118 -16.29 6.46 -2.74
CA GLU A 118 -17.35 6.03 -3.65
C GLU A 118 -17.04 4.70 -4.35
N TYR A 119 -15.78 4.27 -4.36
CA TYR A 119 -15.32 3.01 -4.98
C TYR A 119 -14.98 1.93 -3.95
N ARG A 120 -15.01 2.27 -2.65
CA ARG A 120 -14.79 1.27 -1.58
C ARG A 120 -15.94 0.27 -1.54
N GLY A 121 -15.63 -0.97 -1.24
CA GLY A 121 -16.62 -2.06 -1.22
C GLY A 121 -17.09 -2.54 -2.59
N LYS A 122 -16.66 -1.91 -3.69
CA LYS A 122 -17.05 -2.25 -5.06
C LYS A 122 -16.03 -3.15 -5.79
N GLY A 123 -15.04 -3.69 -5.07
CA GLY A 123 -14.06 -4.62 -5.61
C GLY A 123 -12.86 -3.99 -6.29
N LEU A 124 -12.71 -2.66 -6.33
CA LEU A 124 -11.63 -1.96 -7.01
C LEU A 124 -10.23 -2.39 -6.54
N ILE A 125 -10.08 -2.74 -5.26
CA ILE A 125 -8.80 -3.14 -4.69
C ILE A 125 -8.23 -4.40 -5.36
N PHE A 126 -9.07 -5.31 -5.80
CA PHE A 126 -8.69 -6.59 -6.39
C PHE A 126 -7.88 -6.42 -7.69
N PRO A 127 -8.44 -5.82 -8.75
CA PRO A 127 -7.72 -5.64 -10.00
C PRO A 127 -6.54 -4.67 -9.87
N LEU A 128 -6.62 -3.65 -9.00
CA LEU A 128 -5.51 -2.74 -8.75
C LEU A 128 -4.34 -3.46 -8.07
N PHE A 129 -4.62 -4.28 -7.05
CA PHE A 129 -3.61 -5.10 -6.40
C PHE A 129 -2.98 -6.11 -7.37
N GLU A 130 -3.80 -6.82 -8.15
CA GLU A 130 -3.30 -7.82 -9.10
C GLU A 130 -2.45 -7.19 -10.20
N PHE A 131 -2.81 -6.01 -10.68
CA PHE A 131 -2.00 -5.24 -11.61
C PHE A 131 -0.62 -4.90 -11.01
N MET A 132 -0.58 -4.39 -9.78
CA MET A 132 0.65 -4.14 -9.05
C MET A 132 1.44 -5.43 -8.83
N ARG A 133 0.77 -6.52 -8.40
CA ARG A 133 1.40 -7.81 -8.12
C ARG A 133 2.15 -8.36 -9.35
N VAL A 134 1.52 -8.35 -10.51
CA VAL A 134 2.14 -8.83 -11.77
C VAL A 134 3.43 -8.06 -12.09
N HIS A 135 3.46 -6.75 -11.85
CA HIS A 135 4.66 -5.96 -12.08
C HIS A 135 5.75 -6.22 -11.03
N MET A 136 5.37 -6.19 -9.75
CA MET A 136 6.33 -6.30 -8.66
C MET A 136 6.87 -7.71 -8.46
N SER A 137 6.11 -8.74 -8.82
CA SER A 137 6.57 -10.15 -8.79
C SER A 137 7.78 -10.43 -9.69
N GLN A 138 8.00 -9.58 -10.69
CA GLN A 138 9.20 -9.67 -11.55
C GLN A 138 10.47 -9.21 -10.83
N LYS A 139 10.33 -8.42 -9.77
CA LYS A 139 11.44 -7.85 -9.00
C LYS A 139 11.61 -8.53 -7.64
N PHE A 140 10.50 -8.85 -6.99
CA PHE A 140 10.48 -9.33 -5.60
C PHE A 140 9.52 -10.50 -5.42
N PRO A 141 9.96 -11.61 -4.79
CA PRO A 141 9.07 -12.73 -4.48
C PRO A 141 8.11 -12.44 -3.33
N LEU A 142 8.41 -11.48 -2.45
CA LEU A 142 7.67 -11.21 -1.24
C LEU A 142 7.27 -9.73 -1.12
N ALA A 143 6.07 -9.50 -0.63
CA ALA A 143 5.62 -8.18 -0.19
C ALA A 143 5.40 -8.15 1.31
N LEU A 144 5.68 -7.02 1.93
CA LEU A 144 5.46 -6.78 3.34
C LEU A 144 4.71 -5.47 3.52
N THR A 145 3.83 -5.43 4.51
CA THR A 145 3.18 -4.19 4.96
C THR A 145 2.95 -4.22 6.46
N PHE A 146 2.66 -3.07 7.03
CA PHE A 146 2.18 -2.99 8.41
C PHE A 146 0.88 -2.16 8.46
N ILE A 147 -0.01 -2.55 9.34
CA ILE A 147 -1.32 -1.91 9.49
C ILE A 147 -1.54 -1.61 10.97
N ASN A 148 -1.82 -0.35 11.29
CA ASN A 148 -2.22 0.03 12.64
C ASN A 148 -3.45 -0.78 13.06
N LYS A 149 -3.41 -1.41 14.24
CA LYS A 149 -4.48 -2.31 14.71
C LYS A 149 -5.85 -1.63 14.83
N ILE A 150 -5.89 -0.31 15.01
CA ILE A 150 -7.15 0.43 15.01
C ILE A 150 -7.75 0.62 13.60
N ASN A 151 -6.95 0.43 12.53
CA ASN A 151 -7.43 0.52 11.15
C ASN A 151 -8.06 -0.81 10.70
N ILE A 152 -9.18 -1.16 11.35
CA ILE A 152 -9.92 -2.41 11.12
C ILE A 152 -10.34 -2.59 9.65
N PRO A 153 -10.83 -1.56 8.91
CA PRO A 153 -11.18 -1.72 7.50
C PRO A 153 -9.98 -2.15 6.64
N SER A 154 -8.81 -1.58 6.88
CA SER A 154 -7.58 -1.95 6.17
C SER A 154 -7.17 -3.39 6.48
N THR A 155 -7.16 -3.77 7.76
CA THR A 155 -6.85 -5.15 8.16
C THR A 155 -7.77 -6.16 7.48
N LYS A 156 -9.10 -5.93 7.51
CA LYS A 156 -10.07 -6.81 6.85
C LYS A 156 -9.90 -6.86 5.33
N ALA A 157 -9.63 -5.73 4.69
CA ALA A 157 -9.40 -5.69 3.25
C ALA A 157 -8.19 -6.56 2.84
N HIS A 158 -7.11 -6.50 3.59
CA HIS A 158 -5.91 -7.28 3.30
C HIS A 158 -6.08 -8.76 3.65
N THR A 159 -6.56 -9.08 4.86
CA THR A 159 -6.63 -10.49 5.32
C THR A 159 -7.79 -11.28 4.70
N GLN A 160 -8.95 -10.64 4.48
CA GLN A 160 -10.17 -11.34 4.04
C GLN A 160 -10.43 -11.23 2.54
N LYS A 161 -9.89 -10.20 1.86
CA LYS A 161 -10.13 -9.98 0.43
C LYS A 161 -8.89 -10.21 -0.42
N LEU A 162 -7.71 -9.89 0.08
CA LEU A 162 -6.45 -10.00 -0.65
C LEU A 162 -5.58 -11.18 -0.17
N ASN A 163 -6.07 -11.99 0.76
CA ASN A 163 -5.40 -13.19 1.28
C ASN A 163 -3.99 -12.93 1.88
N TRP A 164 -3.75 -11.73 2.42
CA TRP A 164 -2.52 -11.45 3.16
C TRP A 164 -2.49 -12.19 4.49
N SER A 165 -1.33 -12.66 4.89
CA SER A 165 -1.10 -13.35 6.17
C SER A 165 -0.54 -12.38 7.20
N ILE A 166 -1.15 -12.31 8.39
CA ILE A 166 -0.52 -11.66 9.55
C ILE A 166 0.59 -12.60 10.03
N ILE A 167 1.84 -12.13 10.03
CA ILE A 167 3.00 -12.94 10.41
C ILE A 167 3.65 -12.52 11.72
N SER A 168 3.44 -11.27 12.14
CA SER A 168 3.97 -10.72 13.38
C SER A 168 3.24 -9.44 13.76
N GLU A 169 3.71 -8.81 14.83
CA GLU A 169 3.24 -7.51 15.29
C GLU A 169 4.37 -6.72 15.93
N PHE A 170 4.24 -5.41 16.00
CA PHE A 170 5.18 -4.53 16.69
C PHE A 170 4.49 -3.30 17.25
N GLN A 171 5.19 -2.60 18.14
CA GLN A 171 4.77 -1.32 18.69
C GLN A 171 5.73 -0.22 18.24
N PHE A 172 5.17 0.92 17.82
CA PHE A 172 5.94 2.09 17.44
C PHE A 172 5.16 3.37 17.82
N ASN A 173 5.82 4.30 18.52
CA ASN A 173 5.23 5.57 18.97
C ASN A 173 3.84 5.38 19.64
N ASN A 174 3.76 4.44 20.60
CA ASN A 174 2.54 4.08 21.35
C ASN A 174 1.37 3.59 20.48
N ASN A 175 1.64 3.13 19.27
CA ASN A 175 0.67 2.46 18.40
C ASN A 175 1.08 1.02 18.19
N ASP A 176 0.07 0.13 18.11
CA ASP A 176 0.24 -1.28 17.82
C ASP A 176 -0.04 -1.56 16.35
N TYR A 177 0.83 -2.35 15.72
CA TYR A 177 0.76 -2.69 14.30
C TYR A 177 0.80 -4.19 14.09
N TYR A 178 0.01 -4.67 13.13
CA TYR A 178 0.22 -5.98 12.50
C TYR A 178 1.27 -5.86 11.41
N ILE A 179 2.11 -6.90 11.27
CA ILE A 179 2.97 -7.12 10.10
C ILE A 179 2.29 -8.17 9.23
N LEU A 180 2.06 -7.84 7.96
CA LEU A 180 1.44 -8.72 7.00
C LEU A 180 2.39 -9.01 5.85
N ALA A 181 2.35 -10.26 5.37
CA ALA A 181 3.15 -10.74 4.26
C ALA A 181 2.28 -11.31 3.13
N TYR A 182 2.80 -11.24 1.91
CA TYR A 182 2.18 -11.82 0.73
C TYR A 182 3.23 -12.47 -0.17
N ASP A 183 2.91 -13.66 -0.70
CA ASP A 183 3.69 -14.33 -1.73
C ASP A 183 3.33 -13.75 -3.11
N MET A 184 4.24 -13.02 -3.73
CA MET A 184 4.02 -12.35 -5.00
C MET A 184 3.86 -13.31 -6.19
N ASN A 185 4.24 -14.58 -6.02
CA ASN A 185 4.03 -15.64 -7.01
C ASN A 185 2.59 -16.18 -6.98
N GLN A 186 1.86 -15.91 -5.90
CA GLN A 186 0.48 -16.34 -5.76
C GLN A 186 -0.49 -15.31 -6.35
N ALA A 187 -1.14 -15.63 -7.48
CA ALA A 187 -2.21 -14.78 -8.02
C ALA A 187 -3.43 -14.80 -7.08
N LEU A 188 -4.16 -13.70 -7.04
CA LEU A 188 -5.47 -13.66 -6.39
C LEU A 188 -6.45 -14.55 -7.16
N SER A 189 -7.14 -15.42 -6.47
CA SER A 189 -8.15 -16.35 -7.00
C SER A 189 -9.56 -15.87 -6.67
#